data_d78029deb9163a38ee4797ae9c811ddc
#
_entry.id   d78029deb9163a38ee4797ae9c811ddc
#
_cell.length_a   1.000
_cell.length_b   1.000
_cell.length_c   1.000
_cell.angle_alpha   90.00
_cell.angle_beta   90.00
_cell.angle_gamma   90.00
#
_symmetry.space_group_name_H-M   'P 1'
#
loop_
_entity.id
_entity.type
_entity.pdbx_description
1 polymer ?
#
loop_
_entity_poly.entity_id
_entity_poly.type
_entity_poly.pdbx_seq_one_letter_code
_entity_poly.pdbx_strand_id
1 'polypeptide(L)'
;DVAEHLIKIRKGYLDGKMALGRMKDIPDTKSLYATNAKITAMFLGATQRKWNDEREYKSPENLNRKRIPPEVFDFFEKIHDYSIPSKKLFKMKLKTMVDECLFVYGYGGIHGAIPTYQEEEQGTRIIRNYDVASLYPSLMIYCGYTSRNIESAAFYEKVYHDRLAAKANGDKKTANTLKLCLNTTYGAMLNQYNGLF
;
A
#
# COMPACT_ATOMS: atom_id res chain seq x y z
N ASP A 1 30.66 1.67 7.31
CA ASP A 1 30.70 0.32 6.79
C ASP A 1 29.28 -0.15 6.44
N VAL A 2 29.14 -0.87 5.30
CA VAL A 2 27.84 -1.36 4.79
C VAL A 2 27.20 -2.31 5.80
N ALA A 3 27.97 -3.16 6.46
CA ALA A 3 27.46 -4.10 7.46
C ALA A 3 26.87 -3.39 8.68
N GLU A 4 27.55 -2.37 9.21
CA GLU A 4 27.02 -1.54 10.30
C GLU A 4 25.73 -0.81 9.90
N HIS A 5 25.68 -0.29 8.68
CA HIS A 5 24.50 0.37 8.15
C HIS A 5 23.31 -0.58 8.05
N LEU A 6 23.52 -1.79 7.54
CA LEU A 6 22.49 -2.84 7.45
C LEU A 6 22.01 -3.29 8.84
N ILE A 7 22.92 -3.46 9.81
CA ILE A 7 22.56 -3.78 11.20
C ILE A 7 21.70 -2.67 11.81
N LYS A 8 22.07 -1.42 11.60
CA LYS A 8 21.34 -0.25 12.10
C LYS A 8 19.92 -0.13 11.51
N ILE A 9 19.78 -0.36 10.20
CA ILE A 9 18.47 -0.39 9.53
C ILE A 9 17.64 -1.55 10.08
N ARG A 10 18.20 -2.74 10.21
CA ARG A 10 17.49 -3.92 10.73
C ARG A 10 17.04 -3.71 12.18
N LYS A 11 17.88 -3.11 13.02
CA LYS A 11 17.51 -2.78 14.40
C LYS A 11 16.31 -1.83 14.45
N GLY A 12 16.33 -0.73 13.69
CA GLY A 12 15.22 0.22 13.64
C GLY A 12 13.90 -0.43 13.16
N TYR A 13 13.98 -1.36 12.22
CA TYR A 13 12.85 -2.14 11.75
C TYR A 13 12.26 -3.06 12.84
N LEU A 14 13.12 -3.76 13.58
CA LEU A 14 12.70 -4.64 14.69
C LEU A 14 12.12 -3.84 15.84
N ASP A 15 12.75 -2.72 16.19
CA ASP A 15 12.27 -1.81 17.23
C ASP A 15 10.87 -1.27 16.91
N GLY A 16 10.60 -0.94 15.64
CA GLY A 16 9.27 -0.53 15.18
C GLY A 16 8.22 -1.61 15.35
N LYS A 17 8.54 -2.88 15.04
CA LYS A 17 7.64 -4.02 15.24
C LYS A 17 7.32 -4.25 16.72
N MET A 18 8.35 -4.23 17.57
CA MET A 18 8.17 -4.41 19.01
C MET A 18 7.37 -3.24 19.61
N ALA A 19 7.66 -2.00 19.19
CA ALA A 19 6.91 -0.83 19.64
C ALA A 19 5.42 -0.93 19.28
N LEU A 20 5.10 -1.38 18.05
CA LEU A 20 3.72 -1.62 17.64
C LEU A 20 3.05 -2.71 18.48
N GLY A 21 3.76 -3.80 18.76
CA GLY A 21 3.26 -4.87 19.62
C GLY A 21 2.95 -4.41 21.06
N ARG A 22 3.86 -3.65 21.65
CA ARG A 22 3.71 -3.12 23.02
C ARG A 22 2.52 -2.18 23.18
N MET A 23 2.11 -1.47 22.12
CA MET A 23 0.89 -0.64 22.14
C MET A 23 -0.41 -1.44 22.30
N LYS A 24 -0.36 -2.76 22.17
CA LYS A 24 -1.50 -3.70 22.33
C LYS A 24 -1.12 -4.89 23.24
N ASP A 25 -0.15 -4.70 24.11
CA ASP A 25 0.30 -5.72 25.07
C ASP A 25 0.70 -7.06 24.44
N ILE A 26 1.18 -7.01 23.19
CA ILE A 26 1.67 -8.19 22.48
C ILE A 26 3.14 -8.44 22.93
N PRO A 27 3.47 -9.65 23.41
CA PRO A 27 4.84 -9.95 23.84
C PRO A 27 5.89 -9.66 22.77
N ASP A 28 7.04 -9.11 23.19
CA ASP A 28 8.15 -8.77 22.28
C ASP A 28 8.62 -9.96 21.44
N THR A 29 8.70 -11.15 22.03
CA THR A 29 9.04 -12.39 21.31
C THR A 29 8.08 -12.66 20.17
N LYS A 30 6.78 -12.52 20.39
CA LYS A 30 5.75 -12.70 19.37
C LYS A 30 5.82 -11.63 18.28
N SER A 31 6.09 -10.38 18.67
CA SER A 31 6.27 -9.25 17.75
C SER A 31 7.51 -9.44 16.87
N LEU A 32 8.62 -9.90 17.48
CA LEU A 32 9.90 -10.09 16.79
C LEU A 32 9.80 -11.10 15.64
N TYR A 33 9.16 -12.24 15.88
CA TYR A 33 9.02 -13.31 14.88
C TYR A 33 7.84 -13.12 13.92
N ALA A 34 6.91 -12.22 14.20
CA ALA A 34 5.81 -11.93 13.28
C ALA A 34 6.29 -11.22 12.01
N THR A 35 5.64 -11.45 10.87
CA THR A 35 5.77 -10.57 9.71
C THR A 35 5.11 -9.22 9.99
N ASN A 36 5.40 -8.19 9.19
CA ASN A 36 4.72 -6.89 9.33
C ASN A 36 3.20 -7.04 9.20
N ALA A 37 2.73 -7.82 8.25
CA ALA A 37 1.32 -8.10 8.07
C ALA A 37 0.71 -8.75 9.31
N LYS A 38 1.40 -9.73 9.92
CA LYS A 38 0.92 -10.42 11.11
C LYS A 38 0.86 -9.53 12.34
N ILE A 39 1.92 -8.73 12.60
CA ILE A 39 1.91 -7.82 13.75
C ILE A 39 0.87 -6.70 13.58
N THR A 40 0.70 -6.19 12.35
CA THR A 40 -0.34 -5.20 12.03
C THR A 40 -1.74 -5.78 12.19
N ALA A 41 -1.98 -7.01 11.73
CA ALA A 41 -3.25 -7.71 11.93
C ALA A 41 -3.58 -7.86 13.42
N MET A 42 -2.61 -8.30 14.22
CA MET A 42 -2.78 -8.43 15.68
C MET A 42 -3.03 -7.06 16.34
N PHE A 43 -2.33 -6.03 15.94
CA PHE A 43 -2.51 -4.66 16.44
C PHE A 43 -3.91 -4.11 16.12
N LEU A 44 -4.42 -4.36 14.91
CA LEU A 44 -5.75 -3.94 14.48
C LEU A 44 -6.89 -4.88 14.92
N GLY A 45 -6.58 -5.91 15.73
CA GLY A 45 -7.57 -6.88 16.19
C GLY A 45 -8.20 -7.70 15.06
N ALA A 46 -7.44 -7.96 13.98
CA ALA A 46 -7.96 -8.67 12.83
C ALA A 46 -8.20 -10.16 13.13
N THR A 47 -9.39 -10.64 12.77
CA THR A 47 -9.76 -12.04 12.84
C THR A 47 -9.75 -12.62 11.42
N GLN A 48 -8.93 -13.65 11.20
CA GLN A 48 -8.85 -14.29 9.89
C GLN A 48 -10.19 -14.94 9.53
N ARG A 49 -10.77 -14.50 8.41
CA ARG A 49 -11.96 -15.11 7.82
C ARG A 49 -11.56 -16.04 6.68
N LYS A 50 -12.47 -16.92 6.28
CA LYS A 50 -12.29 -17.73 5.08
C LYS A 50 -12.20 -16.81 3.88
N TRP A 51 -11.14 -16.97 3.10
CA TRP A 51 -10.97 -16.22 1.87
C TRP A 51 -12.05 -16.59 0.84
N ASN A 52 -12.63 -15.59 0.23
CA ASN A 52 -13.57 -15.73 -0.85
C ASN A 52 -13.04 -14.92 -2.04
N ASP A 53 -12.91 -15.55 -3.22
CA ASP A 53 -12.39 -14.89 -4.42
C ASP A 53 -13.49 -14.01 -5.05
N GLU A 54 -13.92 -13.01 -4.31
CA GLU A 54 -14.85 -12.00 -4.82
C GLU A 54 -14.05 -10.89 -5.49
N ARG A 55 -14.05 -10.88 -6.82
CA ARG A 55 -13.40 -9.86 -7.64
C ARG A 55 -14.43 -8.82 -8.07
N GLU A 56 -14.82 -7.93 -7.17
CA GLU A 56 -15.63 -6.78 -7.53
C GLU A 56 -14.73 -5.63 -8.03
N TYR A 57 -14.30 -5.72 -9.27
CA TYR A 57 -13.62 -4.61 -9.92
C TYR A 57 -14.58 -3.91 -10.86
N LYS A 58 -14.84 -2.61 -10.64
CA LYS A 58 -15.63 -1.78 -11.55
C LYS A 58 -14.70 -0.85 -12.30
N SER A 59 -14.70 -0.95 -13.63
CA SER A 59 -14.02 0.06 -14.45
C SER A 59 -14.68 1.41 -14.23
N PRO A 60 -13.91 2.51 -14.06
CA PRO A 60 -14.48 3.85 -13.96
C PRO A 60 -15.34 4.18 -15.18
N GLU A 61 -16.55 4.68 -14.94
CA GLU A 61 -17.51 4.99 -16.02
C GLU A 61 -17.06 6.15 -16.92
N ASN A 62 -16.21 7.04 -16.37
CA ASN A 62 -15.72 8.24 -17.03
C ASN A 62 -14.38 8.07 -17.76
N LEU A 63 -13.95 6.83 -18.04
CA LEU A 63 -12.73 6.58 -18.82
C LEU A 63 -12.85 7.19 -20.22
N ASN A 64 -11.88 8.02 -20.57
CA ASN A 64 -11.81 8.59 -21.92
C ASN A 64 -11.30 7.55 -22.93
N ARG A 65 -12.21 6.76 -23.47
CA ARG A 65 -11.93 5.65 -24.41
C ARG A 65 -11.21 6.13 -25.67
N LYS A 66 -11.26 7.41 -26.03
CA LYS A 66 -10.57 7.95 -27.20
C LYS A 66 -9.05 8.11 -27.01
N ARG A 67 -8.62 8.20 -25.74
CA ARG A 67 -7.20 8.39 -25.38
C ARG A 67 -6.52 7.14 -24.81
N ILE A 68 -7.28 6.11 -24.54
CA ILE A 68 -6.76 4.86 -23.97
C ILE A 68 -6.67 3.82 -25.08
N PRO A 69 -5.50 3.21 -25.30
CA PRO A 69 -5.33 2.16 -26.30
C PRO A 69 -6.29 0.98 -26.06
N PRO A 70 -6.84 0.37 -27.13
CA PRO A 70 -7.82 -0.73 -27.01
C PRO A 70 -7.29 -1.91 -26.18
N GLU A 71 -6.00 -2.26 -26.31
CA GLU A 71 -5.37 -3.35 -25.56
C GLU A 71 -5.40 -3.16 -24.04
N VAL A 72 -5.54 -1.92 -23.57
CA VAL A 72 -5.71 -1.62 -22.14
C VAL A 72 -7.07 -2.08 -21.65
N PHE A 73 -8.13 -1.90 -22.47
CA PHE A 73 -9.47 -2.42 -22.13
C PHE A 73 -9.48 -3.95 -22.12
N ASP A 74 -8.86 -4.59 -23.10
CA ASP A 74 -8.73 -6.04 -23.16
C ASP A 74 -7.97 -6.59 -21.95
N PHE A 75 -6.98 -5.85 -21.48
CA PHE A 75 -6.24 -6.20 -20.26
C PHE A 75 -7.13 -6.11 -19.02
N PHE A 76 -7.93 -5.06 -18.89
CA PHE A 76 -8.86 -4.92 -17.78
C PHE A 76 -9.96 -5.98 -17.80
N GLU A 77 -10.46 -6.35 -18.96
CA GLU A 77 -11.44 -7.44 -19.06
C GLU A 77 -10.88 -8.78 -18.60
N LYS A 78 -9.60 -9.06 -18.87
CA LYS A 78 -8.91 -10.26 -18.34
C LYS A 78 -8.82 -10.28 -16.82
N ILE A 79 -8.83 -9.12 -16.16
CA ILE A 79 -8.86 -9.05 -14.69
C ILE A 79 -10.19 -9.60 -14.14
N HIS A 80 -11.27 -9.46 -14.90
CA HIS A 80 -12.60 -9.98 -14.55
C HIS A 80 -12.81 -11.45 -14.94
N ASP A 81 -11.87 -12.04 -15.68
CA ASP A 81 -11.99 -13.43 -16.07
C ASP A 81 -11.66 -14.37 -14.90
N TYR A 82 -12.72 -14.91 -14.29
CA TYR A 82 -12.63 -15.85 -13.17
C TYR A 82 -12.00 -17.19 -13.52
N SER A 83 -11.85 -17.52 -14.82
CA SER A 83 -11.10 -18.70 -15.25
C SER A 83 -9.59 -18.56 -15.03
N ILE A 84 -9.09 -17.31 -14.90
CA ILE A 84 -7.70 -17.03 -14.63
C ILE A 84 -7.44 -17.09 -13.12
N PRO A 85 -6.61 -18.02 -12.64
CA PRO A 85 -6.27 -18.07 -11.21
C PRO A 85 -5.65 -16.76 -10.71
N SER A 86 -6.06 -16.28 -9.53
CA SER A 86 -5.59 -15.03 -8.92
C SER A 86 -4.06 -14.93 -8.89
N LYS A 87 -3.36 -16.03 -8.62
CA LYS A 87 -1.88 -16.10 -8.63
C LYS A 87 -1.27 -15.75 -10.00
N LYS A 88 -1.96 -16.12 -11.10
CA LYS A 88 -1.55 -15.79 -12.47
C LYS A 88 -1.87 -14.33 -12.77
N LEU A 89 -3.05 -13.87 -12.36
CA LEU A 89 -3.52 -12.51 -12.53
C LEU A 89 -2.57 -11.47 -11.91
N PHE A 90 -2.08 -11.71 -10.68
CA PHE A 90 -1.11 -10.83 -10.01
C PHE A 90 0.22 -10.67 -10.76
N LYS A 91 0.56 -11.61 -11.64
CA LYS A 91 1.79 -11.57 -12.45
C LYS A 91 1.59 -10.93 -13.82
N MET A 92 0.35 -10.77 -14.26
CA MET A 92 0.06 -10.19 -15.56
C MET A 92 0.43 -8.71 -15.59
N LYS A 93 1.07 -8.29 -16.66
CA LYS A 93 1.42 -6.91 -16.94
C LYS A 93 1.22 -6.62 -18.41
N LEU A 94 0.65 -5.47 -18.69
CA LEU A 94 0.59 -4.88 -20.03
C LEU A 94 1.54 -3.68 -20.06
N LYS A 95 2.36 -3.59 -21.11
CA LYS A 95 3.18 -2.42 -21.39
C LYS A 95 2.71 -1.81 -22.69
N THR A 96 2.38 -0.53 -22.67
CA THR A 96 1.98 0.20 -23.86
C THR A 96 2.47 1.63 -23.83
N MET A 97 2.65 2.24 -25.00
CA MET A 97 2.99 3.64 -25.13
C MET A 97 1.70 4.46 -25.31
N VAL A 98 1.58 5.53 -24.55
CA VAL A 98 0.56 6.56 -24.76
C VAL A 98 1.31 7.87 -24.91
N ASP A 99 1.28 8.43 -26.10
CA ASP A 99 2.17 9.51 -26.51
C ASP A 99 3.65 9.10 -26.28
N GLU A 100 4.44 9.89 -25.58
CA GLU A 100 5.85 9.60 -25.27
C GLU A 100 6.02 8.80 -23.96
N CYS A 101 4.95 8.52 -23.25
CA CYS A 101 4.97 7.89 -21.94
C CYS A 101 4.78 6.38 -22.03
N LEU A 102 5.73 5.61 -21.50
CA LEU A 102 5.59 4.18 -21.33
C LEU A 102 4.74 3.89 -20.08
N PHE A 103 3.58 3.28 -20.26
CA PHE A 103 2.74 2.81 -19.19
C PHE A 103 2.90 1.31 -18.96
N VAL A 104 2.91 0.92 -17.70
CA VAL A 104 2.88 -0.47 -17.26
C VAL A 104 1.63 -0.66 -16.40
N TYR A 105 0.68 -1.39 -16.93
CA TYR A 105 -0.56 -1.76 -16.23
C TYR A 105 -0.36 -3.11 -15.55
N GLY A 106 -0.78 -3.23 -14.32
CA GLY A 106 -0.78 -4.47 -13.56
C GLY A 106 -1.95 -4.49 -12.58
N TYR A 107 -2.23 -5.64 -12.01
CA TYR A 107 -3.31 -5.79 -11.03
C TYR A 107 -3.12 -4.86 -9.81
N GLY A 108 -1.89 -4.64 -9.39
CA GLY A 108 -1.57 -3.81 -8.22
C GLY A 108 -1.43 -2.31 -8.51
N GLY A 109 -1.54 -1.86 -9.76
CA GLY A 109 -1.44 -0.45 -10.12
C GLY A 109 -0.98 -0.17 -11.53
N ILE A 110 -0.95 1.11 -11.85
CA ILE A 110 -0.52 1.66 -13.14
C ILE A 110 0.68 2.55 -12.90
N HIS A 111 1.74 2.33 -13.66
CA HIS A 111 2.96 3.15 -13.61
C HIS A 111 3.21 3.73 -14.98
N GLY A 112 3.57 5.00 -15.06
CA GLY A 112 3.91 5.66 -16.30
C GLY A 112 5.15 6.52 -16.15
N ALA A 113 6.01 6.50 -17.17
CA ALA A 113 7.18 7.36 -17.25
C ALA A 113 7.59 7.60 -18.70
N ILE A 114 8.19 8.76 -18.97
CA ILE A 114 8.90 9.01 -20.22
C ILE A 114 10.28 8.36 -20.07
N PRO A 115 10.61 7.31 -20.88
CA PRO A 115 11.90 6.64 -20.75
C PRO A 115 13.05 7.61 -21.01
N THR A 116 14.10 7.53 -20.21
CA THR A 116 15.34 8.32 -20.39
C THR A 116 15.16 9.83 -20.42
N TYR A 117 14.04 10.34 -19.89
CA TYR A 117 13.78 11.77 -19.80
C TYR A 117 14.60 12.39 -18.66
N GLN A 118 15.29 13.49 -18.98
CA GLN A 118 15.99 14.31 -18.02
C GLN A 118 15.59 15.79 -18.25
N GLU A 119 15.26 16.47 -17.18
CA GLU A 119 14.95 17.90 -17.20
C GLU A 119 15.69 18.59 -16.06
N GLU A 120 16.15 19.82 -16.31
CA GLU A 120 16.83 20.67 -15.35
C GLU A 120 16.11 22.01 -15.23
N GLU A 121 16.20 22.62 -14.06
CA GLU A 121 15.67 23.99 -13.87
C GLU A 121 16.46 24.98 -14.71
N GLN A 122 15.76 25.78 -15.51
CA GLN A 122 16.37 26.78 -16.40
C GLN A 122 15.59 28.11 -16.37
N GLY A 123 16.25 29.18 -15.96
CA GLY A 123 15.66 30.50 -15.91
C GLY A 123 14.43 30.58 -15.02
N THR A 124 13.26 30.83 -15.60
CA THR A 124 11.97 30.90 -14.88
C THR A 124 11.26 29.53 -14.74
N ARG A 125 11.79 28.46 -15.35
CA ARG A 125 11.22 27.13 -15.24
C ARG A 125 11.66 26.51 -13.92
N ILE A 126 10.67 26.11 -13.12
CA ILE A 126 10.86 25.48 -11.79
C ILE A 126 10.30 24.07 -11.85
N ILE A 127 11.10 23.11 -11.39
CA ILE A 127 10.67 21.71 -11.21
C ILE A 127 10.11 21.56 -9.80
N ARG A 128 8.86 21.11 -9.68
CA ARG A 128 8.22 20.86 -8.39
C ARG A 128 7.80 19.41 -8.29
N ASN A 129 8.19 18.76 -7.22
CA ASN A 129 7.72 17.43 -6.86
C ASN A 129 6.56 17.54 -5.85
N TYR A 130 5.40 17.02 -6.21
CA TYR A 130 4.23 16.96 -5.34
C TYR A 130 3.98 15.52 -4.89
N ASP A 131 3.90 15.31 -3.59
CA ASP A 131 3.56 14.02 -2.99
C ASP A 131 2.34 14.16 -2.08
N VAL A 132 1.47 13.15 -2.13
CA VAL A 132 0.27 13.13 -1.28
C VAL A 132 0.60 12.52 0.08
N ALA A 133 0.42 13.30 1.13
CA ALA A 133 0.66 12.83 2.48
C ALA A 133 -0.24 11.66 2.83
N SER A 134 0.36 10.48 3.08
CA SER A 134 -0.38 9.27 3.50
C SER A 134 -1.49 8.85 2.53
N LEU A 135 -1.24 8.89 1.22
CA LEU A 135 -2.24 8.65 0.17
C LEU A 135 -3.14 7.43 0.46
N TYR A 136 -2.54 6.24 0.64
CA TYR A 136 -3.34 5.03 0.86
C TYR A 136 -4.19 5.07 2.14
N PRO A 137 -3.65 5.42 3.32
CA PRO A 137 -4.48 5.56 4.51
C PRO A 137 -5.62 6.58 4.34
N SER A 138 -5.35 7.72 3.72
CA SER A 138 -6.36 8.75 3.47
C SER A 138 -7.48 8.26 2.57
N LEU A 139 -7.14 7.56 1.46
CA LEU A 139 -8.13 6.98 0.56
C LEU A 139 -8.93 5.86 1.24
N MET A 140 -8.26 5.00 2.02
CA MET A 140 -8.95 3.92 2.75
C MET A 140 -9.99 4.48 3.71
N ILE A 141 -9.67 5.56 4.44
CA ILE A 141 -10.60 6.20 5.37
C ILE A 141 -11.72 6.91 4.59
N TYR A 142 -11.35 7.78 3.64
CA TYR A 142 -12.31 8.58 2.88
C TYR A 142 -13.31 7.74 2.08
N CYS A 143 -12.85 6.66 1.45
CA CYS A 143 -13.68 5.76 0.65
C CYS A 143 -14.30 4.61 1.45
N GLY A 144 -13.97 4.46 2.74
CA GLY A 144 -14.42 3.34 3.55
C GLY A 144 -13.79 1.99 3.17
N TYR A 145 -12.63 1.98 2.49
CA TYR A 145 -11.95 0.77 2.01
C TYR A 145 -11.03 0.18 3.06
N THR A 146 -11.55 -0.15 4.22
CA THR A 146 -10.80 -0.82 5.27
C THR A 146 -10.95 -2.35 5.19
N SER A 147 -10.01 -3.09 5.78
CA SER A 147 -10.12 -4.55 5.86
C SER A 147 -11.40 -4.95 6.61
N ARG A 148 -12.15 -5.89 6.06
CA ARG A 148 -13.33 -6.48 6.69
C ARG A 148 -13.02 -7.28 7.96
N ASN A 149 -11.76 -7.62 8.14
CA ASN A 149 -11.29 -8.48 9.22
C ASN A 149 -10.79 -7.72 10.44
N ILE A 150 -10.58 -6.39 10.35
CA ILE A 150 -10.17 -5.59 11.50
C ILE A 150 -11.33 -5.39 12.48
N GLU A 151 -10.99 -5.16 13.75
CA GLU A 151 -11.97 -4.95 14.81
C GLU A 151 -12.87 -3.76 14.52
N SER A 152 -12.28 -2.64 14.03
CA SER A 152 -13.04 -1.41 13.78
C SER A 152 -12.34 -0.53 12.74
N ALA A 153 -13.10 -0.03 11.76
CA ALA A 153 -12.65 1.01 10.84
C ALA A 153 -12.31 2.32 11.59
N ALA A 154 -13.09 2.67 12.61
CA ALA A 154 -12.83 3.84 13.44
C ALA A 154 -11.51 3.72 14.21
N PHE A 155 -11.09 2.51 14.60
CA PHE A 155 -9.77 2.31 15.21
C PHE A 155 -8.64 2.54 14.19
N TYR A 156 -8.80 2.12 12.95
CA TYR A 156 -7.82 2.41 11.88
C TYR A 156 -7.69 3.93 11.63
N GLU A 157 -8.80 4.63 11.59
CA GLU A 157 -8.84 6.10 11.45
C GLU A 157 -8.18 6.78 12.66
N LYS A 158 -8.44 6.31 13.88
CA LYS A 158 -7.76 6.80 15.09
C LYS A 158 -6.25 6.63 14.97
N VAL A 159 -5.75 5.50 14.52
CA VAL A 159 -4.30 5.25 14.29
C VAL A 159 -3.72 6.27 13.31
N TYR A 160 -4.47 6.64 12.28
CA TYR A 160 -4.07 7.68 11.33
C TYR A 160 -3.93 9.05 12.02
N HIS A 161 -4.92 9.47 12.80
CA HIS A 161 -4.88 10.74 13.54
C HIS A 161 -3.79 10.76 14.62
N ASP A 162 -3.61 9.67 15.35
CA ASP A 162 -2.53 9.52 16.34
C ASP A 162 -1.15 9.68 15.68
N ARG A 163 -0.97 9.15 14.48
CA ARG A 163 0.25 9.34 13.68
C ARG A 163 0.47 10.81 13.31
N LEU A 164 -0.57 11.52 12.87
CA LEU A 164 -0.46 12.93 12.51
C LEU A 164 -0.11 13.77 13.73
N ALA A 165 -0.72 13.50 14.87
CA ALA A 165 -0.42 14.16 16.16
C ALA A 165 1.04 13.91 16.60
N ALA A 166 1.50 12.66 16.56
CA ALA A 166 2.88 12.31 16.87
C ALA A 166 3.88 13.03 15.94
N LYS A 167 3.56 13.14 14.64
CA LYS A 167 4.38 13.88 13.67
C LYS A 167 4.43 15.38 14.00
N ALA A 168 3.30 15.99 14.35
CA ALA A 168 3.22 17.41 14.71
C ALA A 168 4.00 17.71 15.99
N ASN A 169 3.98 16.79 16.96
CA ASN A 169 4.71 16.91 18.24
C ASN A 169 6.19 16.53 18.15
N GLY A 170 6.71 16.20 16.95
CA GLY A 170 8.09 15.80 16.76
C GLY A 170 8.44 14.39 17.24
N ASP A 171 7.47 13.59 17.70
CA ASP A 171 7.67 12.19 18.08
C ASP A 171 7.81 11.30 16.84
N LYS A 172 9.03 11.35 16.28
CA LYS A 172 9.39 10.55 15.08
C LYS A 172 9.26 9.05 15.30
N LYS A 173 9.50 8.58 16.54
CA LYS A 173 9.46 7.14 16.85
C LYS A 173 8.03 6.61 16.73
N THR A 174 7.09 7.22 17.41
CA THR A 174 5.67 6.86 17.36
C THR A 174 5.11 7.06 15.94
N ALA A 175 5.41 8.20 15.32
CA ALA A 175 4.95 8.48 13.96
C ALA A 175 5.41 7.43 12.93
N ASN A 176 6.65 6.95 13.02
CA ASN A 176 7.18 5.91 12.13
C ASN A 176 6.60 4.52 12.45
N THR A 177 6.37 4.21 13.72
CA THR A 177 5.73 2.96 14.15
C THR A 177 4.30 2.86 13.60
N LEU A 178 3.52 3.92 13.76
CA LEU A 178 2.15 3.96 13.24
C LEU A 178 2.11 4.02 11.71
N LYS A 179 3.09 4.65 11.06
CA LYS A 179 3.25 4.60 9.60
C LYS A 179 3.45 3.18 9.09
N LEU A 180 4.22 2.36 9.81
CA LEU A 180 4.39 0.95 9.47
C LEU A 180 3.04 0.22 9.46
N CYS A 181 2.24 0.40 10.50
CA CYS A 181 0.89 -0.18 10.59
C CYS A 181 0.03 0.24 9.40
N LEU A 182 -0.14 1.53 9.17
CA LEU A 182 -1.01 2.08 8.14
C LEU A 182 -0.64 1.63 6.73
N ASN A 183 0.66 1.66 6.38
CA ASN A 183 1.12 1.24 5.06
C ASN A 183 1.03 -0.29 4.87
N THR A 184 1.31 -1.04 5.94
CA THR A 184 1.23 -2.51 5.88
C THR A 184 -0.21 -2.98 5.67
N THR A 185 -1.19 -2.30 6.27
CA THR A 185 -2.60 -2.66 6.12
C THR A 185 -3.01 -2.71 4.66
N TYR A 186 -2.74 -1.67 3.90
CA TYR A 186 -3.06 -1.63 2.47
C TYR A 186 -2.41 -2.78 1.69
N GLY A 187 -1.08 -2.93 1.81
CA GLY A 187 -0.35 -3.97 1.09
C GLY A 187 -0.74 -5.40 1.49
N ALA A 188 -1.13 -5.59 2.75
CA ALA A 188 -1.50 -6.90 3.27
C ALA A 188 -2.92 -7.32 2.89
N MET A 189 -3.82 -6.38 2.63
CA MET A 189 -5.19 -6.69 2.17
C MET A 189 -5.23 -7.42 0.82
N LEU A 190 -4.15 -7.37 0.04
CA LEU A 190 -4.03 -8.12 -1.21
C LEU A 190 -3.54 -9.57 -1.02
N ASN A 191 -3.24 -9.97 0.20
CA ASN A 191 -2.63 -11.28 0.46
C ASN A 191 -3.55 -12.16 1.32
N GLN A 192 -4.17 -13.14 0.68
CA GLN A 192 -5.09 -14.11 1.29
C GLN A 192 -4.51 -14.92 2.47
N TYR A 193 -3.20 -14.93 2.66
CA TYR A 193 -2.53 -15.70 3.70
C TYR A 193 -2.33 -14.93 5.01
N ASN A 194 -2.89 -13.73 5.12
CA ASN A 194 -2.82 -12.95 6.37
C ASN A 194 -4.19 -12.49 6.85
N GLY A 195 -4.28 -12.12 8.12
CA GLY A 195 -5.54 -11.76 8.74
C GLY A 195 -6.14 -10.42 8.29
N LEU A 196 -5.46 -9.65 7.44
CA LEU A 196 -5.94 -8.36 6.92
C LEU A 196 -6.65 -8.46 5.58
N PHE A 197 -6.61 -9.63 4.95
CA PHE A 197 -7.23 -9.90 3.66
C PHE A 197 -8.76 -9.86 3.73
#